data_0fada54d0695cbfd107410eb9566b04a
#
_entry.id   0fada54d0695cbfd107410eb9566b04a
#
_cell.length_a   1.000
_cell.length_b   1.000
_cell.length_c   1.000
_cell.angle_alpha   90.00
_cell.angle_beta   90.00
_cell.angle_gamma   90.00
#
_symmetry.space_group_name_H-M   'P 1'
#
loop_
_entity.id
_entity.type
_entity.pdbx_description
1 polymer ?
#
loop_
_entity_poly.entity_id
_entity_poly.type
_entity_poly.pdbx_seq_one_letter_code
_entity_poly.pdbx_strand_id
1 'polypeptide(L)'
;MRWPWVDTGRVYTFGEGFGGGLALLAASLCPAVSRCAALNPLPGDFAGLGLPGYDELDAANFAPLCRAEVLLGTCLMDEYAPPKGQAAIYNRLTCPKQWKLYPKYVHERVNFFENQMLCFFKDGIPEA
;
A
#
# COMPACT_ATOMS: atom_id res chain seq x y z
N MET A 1 -23.56 9.17 -1.25
CA MET A 1 -24.16 9.34 0.07
C MET A 1 -23.24 10.19 0.93
N ARG A 2 -23.74 11.26 1.50
CA ARG A 2 -22.95 12.12 2.40
C ARG A 2 -23.41 11.89 3.83
N TRP A 3 -22.46 11.50 4.67
CA TRP A 3 -22.70 11.39 6.11
C TRP A 3 -22.20 12.66 6.78
N PRO A 4 -23.00 13.37 7.57
CA PRO A 4 -22.63 14.68 8.14
C PRO A 4 -21.37 14.67 9.02
N TRP A 5 -21.06 13.51 9.60
CA TRP A 5 -19.90 13.34 10.48
C TRP A 5 -18.64 12.81 9.78
N VAL A 6 -18.70 12.60 8.46
CA VAL A 6 -17.54 12.14 7.68
C VAL A 6 -16.82 13.33 7.08
N ASP A 7 -15.52 13.44 7.37
CA ASP A 7 -14.66 14.40 6.70
C ASP A 7 -14.21 13.82 5.34
N THR A 8 -14.81 14.31 4.28
CA THR A 8 -14.53 13.83 2.92
C THR A 8 -13.13 14.19 2.41
N GLY A 9 -12.40 15.07 3.11
CA GLY A 9 -11.01 15.39 2.82
C GLY A 9 -10.02 14.44 3.51
N ARG A 10 -10.51 13.52 4.36
CA ARG A 10 -9.70 12.60 5.15
C ARG A 10 -10.18 11.17 4.99
N VAL A 11 -10.21 10.70 3.75
CA VAL A 11 -10.53 9.31 3.43
C VAL A 11 -9.23 8.55 3.21
N TYR A 12 -8.96 7.57 4.05
CA TYR A 12 -7.72 6.79 4.04
C TYR A 12 -8.03 5.31 3.87
N THR A 13 -7.09 4.59 3.26
CA THR A 13 -7.17 3.12 3.14
C THR A 13 -5.99 2.48 3.84
N PHE A 14 -6.25 1.34 4.45
CA PHE A 14 -5.23 0.52 5.11
C PHE A 14 -5.51 -0.95 4.85
N GLY A 15 -4.45 -1.72 4.67
CA GLY A 15 -4.55 -3.16 4.55
C GLY A 15 -3.22 -3.86 4.67
N GLU A 16 -3.30 -5.17 4.92
CA GLU A 16 -2.17 -6.07 5.02
C GLU A 16 -2.37 -7.23 4.05
N GLY A 17 -1.29 -7.71 3.44
CA GLY A 17 -1.37 -8.80 2.47
C GLY A 17 -2.28 -8.47 1.29
N PHE A 18 -3.25 -9.32 0.98
CA PHE A 18 -4.25 -9.04 -0.05
C PHE A 18 -5.06 -7.78 0.27
N GLY A 19 -5.34 -7.52 1.54
CA GLY A 19 -5.97 -6.28 1.98
C GLY A 19 -5.12 -5.07 1.66
N GLY A 20 -3.80 -5.18 1.74
CA GLY A 20 -2.86 -4.14 1.33
C GLY A 20 -2.93 -3.86 -0.17
N GLY A 21 -3.01 -4.91 -0.99
CA GLY A 21 -3.22 -4.78 -2.43
C GLY A 21 -4.54 -4.09 -2.77
N LEU A 22 -5.61 -4.46 -2.09
CA LEU A 22 -6.93 -3.83 -2.24
C LEU A 22 -6.93 -2.37 -1.78
N ALA A 23 -6.21 -2.06 -0.70
CA ALA A 23 -6.07 -0.68 -0.22
C ALA A 23 -5.37 0.21 -1.25
N LEU A 24 -4.30 -0.30 -1.88
CA LEU A 24 -3.60 0.39 -2.96
C LEU A 24 -4.47 0.54 -4.21
N LEU A 25 -5.22 -0.51 -4.57
CA LEU A 25 -6.15 -0.47 -5.70
C LEU A 25 -7.21 0.62 -5.47
N ALA A 26 -7.82 0.64 -4.31
CA ALA A 26 -8.81 1.67 -3.95
C ALA A 26 -8.20 3.08 -4.02
N ALA A 27 -7.01 3.27 -3.48
CA ALA A 27 -6.30 4.55 -3.53
C ALA A 27 -5.92 4.97 -4.95
N SER A 28 -5.68 4.01 -5.84
CA SER A 28 -5.32 4.26 -7.23
C SER A 28 -6.52 4.60 -8.11
N LEU A 29 -7.68 4.01 -7.82
CA LEU A 29 -8.90 4.17 -8.62
C LEU A 29 -9.88 5.19 -8.05
N CYS A 30 -9.80 5.51 -6.77
CA CYS A 30 -10.71 6.45 -6.11
C CYS A 30 -9.97 7.74 -5.74
N PRO A 31 -10.21 8.85 -6.46
CA PRO A 31 -9.54 10.13 -6.17
C PRO A 31 -9.86 10.72 -4.79
N ALA A 32 -10.94 10.26 -4.14
CA ALA A 32 -11.31 10.69 -2.81
C ALA A 32 -10.35 10.17 -1.73
N VAL A 33 -9.61 9.09 -2.00
CA VAL A 33 -8.61 8.56 -1.06
C VAL A 33 -7.36 9.42 -1.10
N SER A 34 -7.02 10.03 0.04
CA SER A 34 -5.88 10.94 0.14
C SER A 34 -4.62 10.32 0.74
N ARG A 35 -4.76 9.25 1.51
CA ARG A 35 -3.64 8.49 2.08
C ARG A 35 -3.92 7.00 2.08
N CYS A 36 -2.89 6.21 1.85
CA CYS A 36 -2.96 4.75 1.83
C CYS A 36 -1.76 4.17 2.57
N ALA A 37 -2.00 3.27 3.50
CA ALA A 37 -0.97 2.49 4.16
C ALA A 37 -1.15 1.01 3.81
N ALA A 38 -0.10 0.36 3.34
CA ALA A 38 -0.14 -1.04 2.95
C ALA A 38 1.08 -1.78 3.50
N LEU A 39 0.82 -2.89 4.20
CA LEU A 39 1.86 -3.78 4.70
C LEU A 39 1.86 -5.06 3.87
N ASN A 40 3.02 -5.38 3.27
CA ASN A 40 3.18 -6.57 2.44
C ASN A 40 2.06 -6.75 1.39
N PRO A 41 1.74 -5.73 0.59
CA PRO A 41 0.61 -5.81 -0.34
C PRO A 41 0.77 -6.93 -1.37
N LEU A 42 -0.36 -7.60 -1.65
CA LEU A 42 -0.50 -8.67 -2.63
C LEU A 42 -1.74 -8.41 -3.51
N PRO A 43 -1.77 -8.82 -4.78
CA PRO A 43 -0.60 -9.29 -5.55
C PRO A 43 0.36 -8.16 -5.90
N GLY A 44 1.64 -8.48 -5.95
CA GLY A 44 2.68 -7.51 -6.30
C GLY A 44 3.74 -8.14 -7.20
N ASP A 45 3.75 -7.71 -8.46
CA ASP A 45 4.68 -8.15 -9.49
C ASP A 45 4.65 -9.67 -9.76
N PHE A 46 3.44 -10.20 -9.96
CA PHE A 46 3.22 -11.62 -10.28
C PHE A 46 3.19 -11.92 -11.78
N ALA A 47 3.74 -11.04 -12.60
CA ALA A 47 3.73 -11.19 -14.06
C ALA A 47 4.30 -12.53 -14.55
N GLY A 48 5.19 -13.16 -13.78
CA GLY A 48 5.76 -14.46 -14.10
C GLY A 48 4.90 -15.68 -13.77
N LEU A 49 3.77 -15.52 -13.08
CA LEU A 49 2.94 -16.64 -12.67
C LEU A 49 2.00 -17.15 -13.75
N GLY A 50 1.75 -16.37 -14.80
CA GLY A 50 0.90 -16.78 -15.92
C GLY A 50 -0.54 -17.07 -15.56
N LEU A 51 -1.03 -16.57 -14.43
CA LEU A 51 -2.40 -16.79 -13.96
C LEU A 51 -3.33 -15.74 -14.58
N PRO A 52 -4.41 -16.15 -15.28
CA PRO A 52 -5.35 -15.21 -15.89
C PRO A 52 -5.95 -14.26 -14.87
N GLY A 53 -5.97 -12.97 -15.17
CA GLY A 53 -6.56 -11.93 -14.32
C GLY A 53 -5.66 -11.40 -13.20
N TYR A 54 -4.55 -12.05 -12.91
CA TYR A 54 -3.62 -11.56 -11.87
C TYR A 54 -2.88 -10.30 -12.30
N ASP A 55 -2.57 -10.17 -13.59
CA ASP A 55 -1.89 -8.98 -14.11
C ASP A 55 -2.73 -7.71 -13.94
N GLU A 56 -4.05 -7.84 -14.08
CA GLU A 56 -4.98 -6.72 -13.93
C GLU A 56 -5.09 -6.25 -12.47
N LEU A 57 -4.96 -7.18 -11.51
CA LEU A 57 -5.05 -6.91 -10.08
C LEU A 57 -3.70 -6.64 -9.43
N ASP A 58 -2.61 -6.79 -10.17
CA ASP A 58 -1.27 -6.58 -9.65
C ASP A 58 -1.04 -5.12 -9.28
N ALA A 59 -0.72 -4.88 -8.01
CA ALA A 59 -0.50 -3.54 -7.49
C ALA A 59 0.58 -2.77 -8.25
N ALA A 60 1.59 -3.45 -8.78
CA ALA A 60 2.64 -2.82 -9.58
C ALA A 60 2.10 -2.21 -10.88
N ASN A 61 1.01 -2.77 -11.44
CA ASN A 61 0.44 -2.29 -12.70
C ASN A 61 -0.41 -1.04 -12.52
N PHE A 62 -1.10 -0.87 -11.38
CA PHE A 62 -1.91 0.32 -11.15
C PHE A 62 -1.27 1.33 -10.20
N ALA A 63 -0.12 1.01 -9.61
CA ALA A 63 0.62 1.95 -8.76
C ALA A 63 0.87 3.32 -9.43
N PRO A 64 1.18 3.42 -10.74
CA PRO A 64 1.35 4.72 -11.39
C PRO A 64 0.09 5.59 -11.41
N LEU A 65 -1.08 5.02 -11.21
CA LEU A 65 -2.36 5.75 -11.15
C LEU A 65 -2.64 6.36 -9.78
N CYS A 66 -1.90 5.93 -8.75
CA CYS A 66 -2.14 6.39 -7.38
C CYS A 66 -1.71 7.85 -7.21
N ARG A 67 -2.62 8.67 -6.71
CA ARG A 67 -2.37 10.08 -6.39
C ARG A 67 -2.39 10.37 -4.90
N ALA A 68 -2.75 9.37 -4.10
CA ALA A 68 -2.69 9.45 -2.65
C ALA A 68 -1.25 9.44 -2.15
N GLU A 69 -1.01 9.96 -0.95
CA GLU A 69 0.24 9.68 -0.26
C GLU A 69 0.25 8.22 0.18
N VAL A 70 1.37 7.52 0.03
CA VAL A 70 1.48 6.08 0.32
C VAL A 70 2.57 5.80 1.35
N LEU A 71 2.20 5.09 2.41
CA LEU A 71 3.13 4.45 3.33
C LEU A 71 3.15 2.95 3.04
N LEU A 72 4.29 2.47 2.55
CA LEU A 72 4.49 1.05 2.25
C LEU A 72 5.35 0.41 3.35
N GLY A 73 4.90 -0.73 3.87
CA GLY A 73 5.66 -1.57 4.78
C GLY A 73 6.01 -2.89 4.12
N THR A 74 7.24 -3.35 4.32
CA THR A 74 7.73 -4.62 3.76
C THR A 74 8.49 -5.41 4.81
N CYS A 75 8.08 -6.66 5.02
CA CYS A 75 8.79 -7.64 5.81
C CYS A 75 9.77 -8.38 4.92
N LEU A 76 11.06 -8.29 5.22
CA LEU A 76 12.10 -8.83 4.31
C LEU A 76 12.18 -10.35 4.29
N MET A 77 11.60 -11.03 5.28
CA MET A 77 11.52 -12.49 5.33
C MET A 77 10.16 -13.03 4.86
N ASP A 78 9.35 -12.20 4.22
CA ASP A 78 8.04 -12.59 3.71
C ASP A 78 8.19 -13.43 2.45
N GLU A 79 7.70 -14.67 2.49
CA GLU A 79 7.72 -15.61 1.37
C GLU A 79 6.47 -15.51 0.49
N TYR A 80 5.36 -14.99 1.05
CA TYR A 80 4.09 -14.83 0.32
C TYR A 80 4.06 -13.55 -0.50
N ALA A 81 4.60 -12.46 0.07
CA ALA A 81 4.73 -11.17 -0.60
C ALA A 81 6.23 -10.81 -0.68
N PRO A 82 6.97 -11.39 -1.64
CA PRO A 82 8.43 -11.24 -1.68
C PRO A 82 8.85 -9.76 -1.78
N PRO A 83 9.97 -9.38 -1.13
CA PRO A 83 10.47 -8.01 -1.17
C PRO A 83 10.70 -7.47 -2.58
N LYS A 84 11.05 -8.33 -3.52
CA LYS A 84 11.20 -7.95 -4.94
C LYS A 84 9.92 -7.36 -5.52
N GLY A 85 8.78 -8.00 -5.25
CA GLY A 85 7.47 -7.49 -5.69
C GLY A 85 7.11 -6.18 -5.00
N GLN A 86 7.48 -6.04 -3.73
CA GLN A 86 7.28 -4.82 -2.97
C GLN A 86 8.11 -3.66 -3.54
N ALA A 87 9.35 -3.92 -3.92
CA ALA A 87 10.21 -2.94 -4.57
C ALA A 87 9.63 -2.49 -5.91
N ALA A 88 9.07 -3.42 -6.69
CA ALA A 88 8.41 -3.10 -7.95
C ALA A 88 7.22 -2.16 -7.74
N ILE A 89 6.38 -2.41 -6.74
CA ILE A 89 5.27 -1.54 -6.39
C ILE A 89 5.80 -0.15 -6.01
N TYR A 90 6.75 -0.08 -5.09
CA TYR A 90 7.29 1.19 -4.61
C TYR A 90 7.90 2.02 -5.73
N ASN A 91 8.67 1.40 -6.60
CA ASN A 91 9.34 2.10 -7.70
C ASN A 91 8.35 2.64 -8.75
N ARG A 92 7.20 2.01 -8.91
CA ARG A 92 6.17 2.44 -9.84
C ARG A 92 5.20 3.47 -9.27
N LEU A 93 5.17 3.66 -7.97
CA LEU A 93 4.42 4.75 -7.35
C LEU A 93 5.05 6.09 -7.72
N THR A 94 4.27 7.00 -8.28
CA THR A 94 4.71 8.35 -8.67
C THR A 94 4.23 9.43 -7.70
N CYS A 95 3.47 9.04 -6.69
CA CYS A 95 2.95 9.91 -5.64
C CYS A 95 3.99 10.12 -4.52
N PRO A 96 3.74 11.05 -3.58
CA PRO A 96 4.51 11.12 -2.34
C PRO A 96 4.43 9.79 -1.61
N LYS A 97 5.58 9.25 -1.23
CA LYS A 97 5.67 7.87 -0.71
C LYS A 97 6.77 7.73 0.33
N GLN A 98 6.58 6.78 1.22
CA GLN A 98 7.57 6.38 2.22
C GLN A 98 7.58 4.86 2.34
N TRP A 99 8.76 4.28 2.52
CA TRP A 99 8.95 2.83 2.63
C TRP A 99 9.57 2.48 3.97
N LYS A 100 8.91 1.59 4.72
CA LYS A 100 9.41 1.05 5.98
C LYS A 100 9.78 -0.41 5.78
N LEU A 101 10.99 -0.78 6.14
CA LEU A 101 11.52 -2.14 6.01
C LEU A 101 11.65 -2.79 7.39
N TYR A 102 11.21 -4.04 7.48
CA TYR A 102 11.24 -4.84 8.70
C TYR A 102 12.02 -6.13 8.46
N PRO A 103 13.37 -6.14 8.71
CA PRO A 103 14.24 -7.22 8.28
C PRO A 103 13.97 -8.58 8.96
N LYS A 104 13.40 -8.58 10.16
CA LYS A 104 13.22 -9.78 10.97
C LYS A 104 11.81 -10.36 10.96
N TYR A 105 10.92 -9.82 10.13
CA TYR A 105 9.52 -10.22 10.09
C TYR A 105 9.23 -11.04 8.84
N VAL A 106 8.34 -12.01 8.99
CA VAL A 106 7.74 -12.80 7.91
C VAL A 106 6.40 -12.17 7.49
N HIS A 107 5.51 -12.90 6.84
CA HIS A 107 4.17 -12.44 6.49
C HIS A 107 3.28 -12.39 7.73
N GLU A 108 3.38 -11.33 8.51
CA GLU A 108 2.73 -11.21 9.80
C GLU A 108 2.34 -9.75 10.11
N ARG A 109 1.51 -9.59 11.14
CA ARG A 109 1.19 -8.28 11.67
C ARG A 109 2.42 -7.65 12.32
N VAL A 110 2.68 -6.38 12.00
CA VAL A 110 3.80 -5.62 12.57
C VAL A 110 3.26 -4.42 13.34
N ASN A 111 3.31 -4.48 14.66
CA ASN A 111 2.82 -3.39 15.52
C ASN A 111 3.54 -2.07 15.27
N PHE A 112 4.83 -2.13 14.99
CA PHE A 112 5.62 -0.94 14.65
C PHE A 112 5.10 -0.24 13.39
N PHE A 113 4.65 -1.01 12.38
CA PHE A 113 4.05 -0.44 11.19
C PHE A 113 2.72 0.23 11.52
N GLU A 114 1.89 -0.36 12.35
CA GLU A 114 0.61 0.23 12.77
C GLU A 114 0.80 1.57 13.47
N ASN A 115 1.81 1.69 14.32
CA ASN A 115 2.16 2.95 14.96
C ASN A 115 2.61 4.00 13.94
N GLN A 116 3.43 3.61 12.98
CA GLN A 116 3.85 4.49 11.88
C GLN A 116 2.66 4.90 11.01
N MET A 117 1.74 3.98 10.75
CA MET A 117 0.52 4.24 10.02
C MET A 117 -0.33 5.31 10.69
N LEU A 118 -0.52 5.22 12.00
CA LEU A 118 -1.31 6.21 12.75
C LEU A 118 -0.67 7.60 12.67
N CYS A 119 0.65 7.68 12.81
CA CYS A 119 1.37 8.95 12.62
C CYS A 119 1.24 9.46 11.19
N PHE A 120 1.35 8.58 10.22
CA PHE A 120 1.21 8.91 8.80
C PHE A 120 -0.20 9.43 8.48
N PHE A 121 -1.24 8.80 8.99
CA PHE A 121 -2.60 9.25 8.77
C PHE A 121 -2.89 10.60 9.43
N LYS A 122 -2.21 10.91 10.51
CA LYS A 122 -2.33 12.20 11.19
C LYS A 122 -1.56 13.30 10.46
N ASP A 123 -0.29 13.06 10.15
CA ASP A 123 0.65 14.11 9.76
C ASP A 123 1.08 14.04 8.28
N GLY A 124 0.81 12.93 7.59
CA GLY A 124 1.28 12.70 6.22
C GLY A 124 2.75 12.29 6.16
N ILE A 125 3.31 12.31 4.95
CA ILE A 125 4.72 12.04 4.73
C ILE A 125 5.53 13.28 5.14
N PRO A 126 6.57 13.12 5.98
CA PRO A 126 7.43 14.24 6.34
C PRO A 126 8.08 14.84 5.10
N GLU A 127 8.04 16.15 4.99
CA GLU A 127 8.82 16.84 3.97
C GLU A 127 10.32 16.65 4.27
N ALA A 128 11.06 16.28 3.26
CA ALA A 128 12.50 16.07 3.37
C ALA A 128 13.26 17.39 3.62
#